data_7d50aa08ee0865dab7a1d970866fcb89
#
_entry.id   7d50aa08ee0865dab7a1d970866fcb89
#
_cell.length_a   1.000
_cell.length_b   1.000
_cell.length_c   1.000
_cell.angle_alpha   90.00
_cell.angle_beta   90.00
_cell.angle_gamma   90.00
#
_symmetry.space_group_name_H-M   'P 1'
#
loop_
_entity.id
_entity.type
_entity.pdbx_description
1 polymer ?
#
loop_
_entity_poly.entity_id
_entity_poly.type
_entity_poly.pdbx_seq_one_letter_code
_entity_poly.pdbx_strand_id
1 'polypeptide(L)'
;MNIPKTAKLGLACVAALSYSVIPTYLLKYRWIFRSRQRASREEKVLYLTFDDGPDTVYTNILLDFLEKEQIPAAFFMVAGSARKHPGIVERMRKSGYQ
;
A
#
# COMPACT_ATOMS: atom_id res chain seq x y z
N MET A 1 -12.35 10.84 -46.80
CA MET A 1 -11.19 9.95 -46.61
C MET A 1 -11.67 8.58 -46.14
N ASN A 2 -11.56 7.56 -46.98
CA ASN A 2 -12.02 6.21 -46.61
C ASN A 2 -11.00 5.51 -45.71
N ILE A 3 -11.29 5.47 -44.43
CA ILE A 3 -10.48 4.71 -43.45
C ILE A 3 -10.76 3.22 -43.69
N PRO A 4 -9.73 2.39 -43.93
CA PRO A 4 -9.91 0.96 -44.16
C PRO A 4 -10.55 0.28 -42.93
N LYS A 5 -11.34 -0.77 -43.18
CA LYS A 5 -12.09 -1.48 -42.09
C LYS A 5 -11.17 -1.98 -40.95
N THR A 6 -9.95 -2.39 -41.30
CA THR A 6 -8.93 -2.81 -40.32
C THR A 6 -8.48 -1.69 -39.39
N ALA A 7 -8.32 -0.48 -39.91
CA ALA A 7 -7.97 0.70 -39.12
C ALA A 7 -9.12 1.16 -38.21
N LYS A 8 -10.36 1.02 -38.64
CA LYS A 8 -11.55 1.29 -37.79
C LYS A 8 -11.65 0.30 -36.63
N LEU A 9 -11.34 -0.97 -36.87
CA LEU A 9 -11.34 -2.00 -35.84
C LEU A 9 -10.24 -1.74 -34.84
N GLY A 10 -9.03 -1.40 -35.30
CA GLY A 10 -7.91 -1.03 -34.39
C GLY A 10 -8.23 0.18 -33.51
N LEU A 11 -8.83 1.22 -34.09
CA LEU A 11 -9.22 2.42 -33.35
C LEU A 11 -10.31 2.13 -32.32
N ALA A 12 -11.25 1.25 -32.61
CA ALA A 12 -12.29 0.82 -31.69
C ALA A 12 -11.71 0.00 -30.52
N CYS A 13 -10.75 -0.87 -30.79
CA CYS A 13 -10.05 -1.63 -29.72
C CYS A 13 -9.26 -0.72 -28.80
N VAL A 14 -8.53 0.27 -29.32
CA VAL A 14 -7.79 1.24 -28.51
C VAL A 14 -8.74 2.08 -27.67
N ALA A 15 -9.85 2.53 -28.23
CA ALA A 15 -10.87 3.30 -27.50
C ALA A 15 -11.53 2.46 -26.39
N ALA A 16 -11.82 1.19 -26.64
CA ALA A 16 -12.40 0.28 -25.65
C ALA A 16 -11.43 -0.01 -24.50
N LEU A 17 -10.14 -0.24 -24.80
CA LEU A 17 -9.10 -0.43 -23.80
C LEU A 17 -8.87 0.84 -22.96
N SER A 18 -8.82 2.02 -23.56
CA SER A 18 -8.67 3.26 -22.82
C SER A 18 -9.90 3.57 -21.96
N TYR A 19 -11.09 3.24 -22.41
CA TYR A 19 -12.32 3.40 -21.63
C TYR A 19 -12.38 2.49 -20.38
N SER A 20 -11.84 1.27 -20.46
CA SER A 20 -11.87 0.31 -19.35
C SER A 20 -10.71 0.47 -18.37
N VAL A 21 -9.51 0.80 -18.83
CA VAL A 21 -8.29 0.82 -18.01
C VAL A 21 -8.10 2.17 -17.30
N ILE A 22 -8.27 3.28 -18.01
CA ILE A 22 -8.03 4.62 -17.45
C ILE A 22 -8.93 4.95 -16.25
N PRO A 23 -10.25 4.69 -16.27
CA PRO A 23 -11.10 4.97 -15.12
C PRO A 23 -10.73 4.15 -13.87
N THR A 24 -10.29 2.89 -14.06
CA THR A 24 -9.90 2.02 -12.95
C THR A 24 -8.65 2.54 -12.24
N TYR A 25 -7.67 3.00 -13.00
CA TYR A 25 -6.47 3.63 -12.43
C TYR A 25 -6.78 4.96 -11.75
N LEU A 26 -7.60 5.82 -12.37
CA LEU A 26 -8.01 7.10 -11.79
C LEU A 26 -8.82 6.91 -10.49
N LEU A 27 -9.71 5.91 -10.42
CA LEU A 27 -10.47 5.59 -9.21
C LEU A 27 -9.56 5.09 -8.09
N LYS A 28 -8.58 4.22 -8.38
CA LYS A 28 -7.58 3.78 -7.41
C LYS A 28 -6.73 4.95 -6.91
N TYR A 29 -6.25 5.81 -7.80
CA TYR A 29 -5.50 7.00 -7.41
C TYR A 29 -6.31 7.96 -6.53
N ARG A 30 -7.55 8.24 -6.91
CA ARG A 30 -8.44 9.11 -6.11
C ARG A 30 -8.73 8.53 -4.74
N TRP A 31 -8.86 7.21 -4.62
CA TRP A 31 -9.10 6.55 -3.33
C TRP A 31 -7.88 6.66 -2.42
N ILE A 32 -6.67 6.41 -2.94
CA ILE A 32 -5.42 6.54 -2.19
C ILE A 32 -5.20 7.99 -1.73
N PHE A 33 -5.40 8.97 -2.60
CA PHE A 33 -5.25 10.39 -2.22
C PHE A 33 -6.33 10.85 -1.24
N ARG A 34 -7.55 10.36 -1.35
CA ARG A 34 -8.65 10.75 -0.48
C ARG A 34 -8.51 10.19 0.94
N SER A 35 -7.95 9.00 1.10
CA SER A 35 -7.67 8.44 2.42
C SER A 35 -6.56 9.20 3.15
N ARG A 36 -5.54 9.66 2.44
CA ARG A 36 -4.47 10.48 3.02
C ARG A 36 -4.92 11.89 3.41
N GLN A 37 -5.83 12.51 2.66
CA GLN A 37 -6.30 13.87 2.95
C GLN A 37 -7.31 13.95 4.11
N ARG A 38 -8.05 12.89 4.41
CA ARG A 38 -8.98 12.88 5.53
C ARG A 38 -8.30 12.88 6.89
N ALA A 39 -7.15 12.27 7.00
CA ALA A 39 -6.40 12.16 8.25
C ALA A 39 -5.70 13.47 8.66
N SER A 40 -5.47 14.41 7.73
CA SER A 40 -4.61 15.57 8.00
C SER A 40 -5.33 16.86 8.34
N ARG A 41 -6.67 16.90 8.38
CA ARG A 41 -7.40 18.17 8.45
C ARG A 41 -7.88 18.59 9.83
N GLU A 42 -8.03 17.69 10.78
CA GLU A 42 -8.63 18.03 12.09
C GLU A 42 -7.74 17.74 13.31
N GLU A 43 -6.75 16.87 13.18
CA GLU A 43 -5.77 16.60 14.25
C GLU A 43 -4.36 16.48 13.66
N LYS A 44 -3.35 16.95 14.40
CA LYS A 44 -1.93 16.72 14.05
C LYS A 44 -1.60 15.25 14.35
N VAL A 45 -1.97 14.34 13.46
CA VAL A 45 -1.72 12.91 13.59
C VAL A 45 -0.50 12.53 12.78
N LEU A 46 0.46 11.88 13.43
CA LEU A 46 1.63 11.27 12.79
C LEU A 46 1.35 9.79 12.56
N TYR A 47 1.42 9.32 11.32
CA TYR A 47 1.37 7.91 10.97
C TYR A 47 2.79 7.39 10.82
N LEU A 48 3.19 6.50 11.73
CA LEU A 48 4.50 5.87 11.69
C LEU A 48 4.42 4.58 10.87
N THR A 49 5.22 4.50 9.82
CA THR A 49 5.29 3.32 8.94
C THR A 49 6.73 2.86 8.80
N PHE A 50 6.92 1.55 8.81
CA PHE A 50 8.21 0.92 8.57
C PHE A 50 8.09 0.05 7.32
N ASP A 51 8.93 0.33 6.36
CA ASP A 51 9.06 -0.44 5.12
C ASP A 51 10.26 -1.37 5.24
N ASP A 52 10.19 -2.54 4.61
CA ASP A 52 11.16 -3.61 4.69
C ASP A 52 11.14 -4.41 6.02
N GLY A 53 11.99 -5.42 6.12
CA GLY A 53 12.02 -6.34 7.25
C GLY A 53 11.01 -7.50 7.12
N PRO A 54 10.76 -8.23 8.20
CA PRO A 54 11.42 -8.14 9.51
C PRO A 54 12.85 -8.68 9.50
N ASP A 55 13.64 -8.19 10.44
CA ASP A 55 15.00 -8.62 10.74
C ASP A 55 15.07 -9.09 12.20
N THR A 56 16.01 -9.99 12.51
CA THR A 56 16.07 -10.64 13.82
C THR A 56 16.57 -9.73 14.94
N VAL A 57 17.33 -8.69 14.63
CA VAL A 57 17.96 -7.80 15.61
C VAL A 57 17.19 -6.50 15.71
N TYR A 58 17.18 -5.72 14.65
CA TYR A 58 16.64 -4.36 14.66
C TYR A 58 15.13 -4.30 14.82
N THR A 59 14.41 -5.26 14.24
CA THR A 59 12.95 -5.29 14.35
C THR A 59 12.52 -5.58 15.81
N ASN A 60 13.21 -6.46 16.52
CA ASN A 60 12.90 -6.72 17.92
C ASN A 60 13.18 -5.50 18.80
N ILE A 61 14.30 -4.82 18.63
CA ILE A 61 14.63 -3.60 19.37
C ILE A 61 13.58 -2.51 19.11
N LEU A 62 13.16 -2.37 17.87
CA LEU A 62 12.11 -1.42 17.48
C LEU A 62 10.78 -1.76 18.14
N LEU A 63 10.37 -3.03 18.12
CA LEU A 63 9.14 -3.49 18.76
C LEU A 63 9.16 -3.26 20.26
N ASP A 64 10.29 -3.56 20.95
CA ASP A 64 10.46 -3.28 22.37
C ASP A 64 10.24 -1.80 22.69
N PHE A 65 10.78 -0.91 21.88
CA PHE A 65 10.61 0.54 22.02
C PHE A 65 9.16 0.97 21.79
N LEU A 66 8.55 0.55 20.65
CA LEU A 66 7.18 0.91 20.30
C LEU A 66 6.16 0.40 21.32
N GLU A 67 6.35 -0.82 21.83
CA GLU A 67 5.50 -1.42 22.86
C GLU A 67 5.64 -0.67 24.19
N LYS A 68 6.87 -0.35 24.60
CA LYS A 68 7.16 0.40 25.83
C LYS A 68 6.51 1.79 25.82
N GLU A 69 6.66 2.49 24.71
CA GLU A 69 6.15 3.86 24.55
C GLU A 69 4.68 3.89 24.08
N GLN A 70 4.07 2.73 23.85
CA GLN A 70 2.68 2.58 23.33
C GLN A 70 2.42 3.36 22.04
N ILE A 71 3.40 3.35 21.13
CA ILE A 71 3.33 4.06 19.86
C ILE A 71 2.71 3.14 18.80
N PRO A 72 1.58 3.52 18.18
CA PRO A 72 1.00 2.76 17.08
C PRO A 72 1.85 2.91 15.80
N ALA A 73 2.01 1.80 15.07
CA ALA A 73 2.76 1.79 13.83
C ALA A 73 2.20 0.76 12.84
N ALA A 74 2.54 0.93 11.57
CA ALA A 74 2.25 -0.03 10.51
C ALA A 74 3.55 -0.54 9.89
N PHE A 75 3.59 -1.84 9.59
CA PHE A 75 4.76 -2.52 9.02
C PHE A 75 4.45 -3.06 7.62
N PHE A 76 5.19 -2.59 6.64
CA PHE A 76 5.14 -3.10 5.27
C PHE A 76 6.31 -4.07 5.06
N MET A 77 6.04 -5.34 5.24
CA MET A 77 7.07 -6.36 5.28
C MET A 77 7.38 -6.95 3.90
N VAL A 78 8.64 -7.32 3.68
CA VAL A 78 9.03 -8.14 2.55
C VAL A 78 8.61 -9.59 2.80
N ALA A 79 7.80 -10.16 1.91
CA ALA A 79 7.23 -11.50 2.09
C ALA A 79 8.28 -12.59 2.35
N GLY A 80 9.46 -12.51 1.70
CA GLY A 80 10.56 -13.43 1.93
C GLY A 80 11.14 -13.36 3.34
N SER A 81 11.27 -12.15 3.90
CA SER A 81 11.74 -11.93 5.27
C SER A 81 10.69 -12.33 6.30
N ALA A 82 9.43 -12.01 6.05
CA ALA A 82 8.32 -12.40 6.93
C ALA A 82 8.21 -13.92 7.08
N ARG A 83 8.38 -14.67 5.99
CA ARG A 83 8.38 -16.15 6.00
C ARG A 83 9.56 -16.74 6.79
N LYS A 84 10.70 -16.08 6.81
CA LYS A 84 11.87 -16.53 7.58
C LYS A 84 11.75 -16.26 9.08
N HIS A 85 10.92 -15.27 9.45
CA HIS A 85 10.79 -14.81 10.84
C HIS A 85 9.32 -14.78 11.30
N PRO A 86 8.62 -15.93 11.28
CA PRO A 86 7.19 -15.98 11.62
C PRO A 86 6.90 -15.57 13.06
N GLY A 87 7.85 -15.78 13.99
CA GLY A 87 7.70 -15.37 15.38
C GLY A 87 7.63 -13.85 15.56
N ILE A 88 8.39 -13.10 14.78
CA ILE A 88 8.36 -11.63 14.80
C ILE A 88 7.04 -11.12 14.24
N VAL A 89 6.57 -11.71 13.13
CA VAL A 89 5.27 -11.37 12.54
C VAL A 89 4.14 -11.63 13.51
N GLU A 90 4.16 -12.75 14.22
CA GLU A 90 3.15 -13.09 15.22
C GLU A 90 3.20 -12.13 16.42
N ARG A 91 4.39 -11.71 16.85
CA ARG A 91 4.55 -10.68 17.88
C ARG A 91 3.91 -9.36 17.46
N MET A 92 4.19 -8.88 16.23
CA MET A 92 3.59 -7.67 15.68
C MET A 92 2.06 -7.76 15.69
N ARG A 93 1.51 -8.89 15.25
CA ARG A 93 0.07 -9.12 15.22
C ARG A 93 -0.55 -9.07 16.62
N LYS A 94 0.08 -9.71 17.61
CA LYS A 94 -0.39 -9.73 19.01
C LYS A 94 -0.35 -8.35 19.66
N SER A 95 0.66 -7.55 19.32
CA SER A 95 0.81 -6.18 19.82
C SER A 95 -0.10 -5.17 19.09
N GLY A 96 -0.90 -5.61 18.12
CA GLY A 96 -1.89 -4.78 17.43
C GLY A 96 -1.32 -3.90 16.31
N TYR A 97 -0.10 -4.13 15.87
CA TYR A 97 0.47 -3.45 14.71
C TYR A 97 -0.18 -3.94 13.41
N GLN A 98 -0.31 -3.01 12.43
CA GLN A 98 -0.87 -3.28 11.12
C GLN A 98 0.21 -3.56 10.09
#